data_beb59cdaae2760b34a1bf2defbd984f7
#
_entry.id   beb59cdaae2760b34a1bf2defbd984f7
#
_cell.length_a   1.000
_cell.length_b   1.000
_cell.length_c   1.000
_cell.angle_alpha   90.00
_cell.angle_beta   90.00
_cell.angle_gamma   90.00
#
_symmetry.space_group_name_H-M   'P 1'
#
loop_
_entity.id
_entity.type
_entity.pdbx_description
1 polymer ?
#
loop_
_entity_poly.entity_id
_entity_poly.type
_entity_poly.pdbx_seq_one_letter_code
_entity_poly.pdbx_strand_id
1 'polypeptide(L)'
;MDNRYNPKIAQRNADVLVREKVDLVIEFQTDEHVAPIVAAKYREANIPLIAIEVPHPGATYFGANNYEAGLIGGRHLGRWAKLHNPTDATEIILLALERAGSLPRMRLTGMLVGMKEVYPALENAQVSYLEGDGKLGESFEAMRKHIRTSRARRFVIGAINDPSALGALRALQEAGRSESCAIMGQNASPEGRAELREPGTRLIGSVAYFPEKYGAEIVAVALDILHRRPVPPAVFVKHQLVTPENVDHIYPNDRLTLATAPTI
;
A
#
# COMPACT_ATOMS: atom_id res chain seq x y z
N MET A 1 -14.40 -9.69 -13.89
CA MET A 1 -14.62 -10.87 -13.02
C MET A 1 -13.96 -10.59 -11.66
N ASP A 2 -14.53 -11.09 -10.56
CA ASP A 2 -13.99 -10.84 -9.23
C ASP A 2 -13.22 -12.08 -8.73
N ASN A 3 -11.95 -11.91 -8.38
CA ASN A 3 -11.10 -12.98 -7.84
C ASN A 3 -11.35 -13.24 -6.35
N ARG A 4 -12.08 -12.36 -5.64
CA ARG A 4 -12.45 -12.47 -4.21
C ARG A 4 -11.26 -12.77 -3.29
N TYR A 5 -10.07 -12.27 -3.63
CA TYR A 5 -8.80 -12.59 -2.94
C TYR A 5 -8.56 -14.11 -2.78
N ASN A 6 -9.10 -14.92 -3.71
CA ASN A 6 -9.03 -16.39 -3.63
C ASN A 6 -8.26 -16.97 -4.82
N PRO A 7 -7.15 -17.67 -4.57
CA PRO A 7 -6.31 -18.27 -5.60
C PRO A 7 -7.04 -19.20 -6.58
N LYS A 8 -7.96 -20.01 -6.06
CA LYS A 8 -8.74 -20.96 -6.89
C LYS A 8 -9.73 -20.25 -7.80
N ILE A 9 -10.34 -19.16 -7.29
CA ILE A 9 -11.27 -18.35 -8.08
C ILE A 9 -10.50 -17.61 -9.17
N ALA A 10 -9.34 -17.05 -8.88
CA ALA A 10 -8.48 -16.39 -9.87
C ALA A 10 -8.13 -17.34 -11.04
N GLN A 11 -7.68 -18.57 -10.73
CA GLN A 11 -7.37 -19.57 -11.75
C GLN A 11 -8.59 -19.97 -12.58
N ARG A 12 -9.77 -20.13 -11.95
CA ARG A 12 -11.03 -20.41 -12.65
C ARG A 12 -11.44 -19.26 -13.56
N ASN A 13 -11.29 -18.03 -13.09
CA ASN A 13 -11.58 -16.85 -13.88
C ASN A 13 -10.67 -16.77 -15.11
N ALA A 14 -9.38 -17.09 -14.96
CA ALA A 14 -8.46 -17.19 -16.09
C ALA A 14 -8.89 -18.24 -17.11
N ASP A 15 -9.32 -19.44 -16.66
CA ASP A 15 -9.84 -20.49 -17.56
C ASP A 15 -11.08 -20.03 -18.33
N VAL A 16 -11.94 -19.22 -17.71
CA VAL A 16 -13.12 -18.64 -18.38
C VAL A 16 -12.67 -17.63 -19.45
N LEU A 17 -11.80 -16.70 -19.11
CA LEU A 17 -11.33 -15.66 -20.06
C LEU A 17 -10.59 -16.27 -21.27
N VAL A 18 -9.81 -17.33 -21.04
CA VAL A 18 -9.17 -18.11 -22.14
C VAL A 18 -10.22 -18.74 -23.05
N ARG A 19 -11.28 -19.35 -22.50
CA ARG A 19 -12.37 -19.93 -23.29
C ARG A 19 -13.15 -18.88 -24.09
N GLU A 20 -13.37 -17.72 -23.52
CA GLU A 20 -14.05 -16.59 -24.16
C GLU A 20 -13.17 -15.90 -25.22
N LYS A 21 -11.89 -16.28 -25.33
CA LYS A 21 -10.93 -15.75 -26.29
C LYS A 21 -10.86 -14.21 -26.28
N VAL A 22 -10.77 -13.64 -25.09
CA VAL A 22 -10.64 -12.19 -24.94
C VAL A 22 -9.36 -11.69 -25.58
N ASP A 23 -9.37 -10.46 -26.09
CA ASP A 23 -8.23 -9.89 -26.82
C ASP A 23 -7.07 -9.46 -25.90
N LEU A 24 -7.36 -9.13 -24.64
CA LEU A 24 -6.40 -8.72 -23.63
C LEU A 24 -7.00 -8.88 -22.23
N VAL A 25 -6.16 -9.14 -21.24
CA VAL A 25 -6.58 -9.19 -19.83
C VAL A 25 -5.88 -8.08 -19.05
N ILE A 26 -6.64 -7.41 -18.20
CA ILE A 26 -6.14 -6.49 -17.16
C ILE A 26 -6.46 -7.16 -15.83
N GLU A 27 -5.45 -7.55 -15.07
CA GLU A 27 -5.64 -8.32 -13.84
C GLU A 27 -5.02 -7.64 -12.62
N PHE A 28 -5.82 -7.52 -11.58
CA PHE A 28 -5.37 -7.21 -10.22
C PHE A 28 -5.40 -8.49 -9.39
N GLN A 29 -4.23 -8.91 -8.91
CA GLN A 29 -4.07 -10.10 -8.07
C GLN A 29 -3.16 -9.76 -6.88
N THR A 30 -3.56 -10.14 -5.68
CA THR A 30 -2.83 -9.84 -4.45
C THR A 30 -1.96 -10.99 -3.92
N ASP A 31 -1.96 -12.12 -4.62
CA ASP A 31 -1.17 -13.30 -4.25
C ASP A 31 -0.13 -13.58 -5.35
N GLU A 32 1.14 -13.35 -5.05
CA GLU A 32 2.23 -13.55 -6.01
C GLU A 32 2.40 -15.01 -6.44
N HIS A 33 1.96 -15.98 -5.62
CA HIS A 33 2.08 -17.41 -5.97
C HIS A 33 1.07 -17.83 -7.04
N VAL A 34 -0.03 -17.11 -7.18
CA VAL A 34 -1.04 -17.34 -8.22
C VAL A 34 -0.67 -16.66 -9.53
N ALA A 35 0.04 -15.54 -9.45
CA ALA A 35 0.41 -14.73 -10.61
C ALA A 35 1.12 -15.53 -11.73
N PRO A 36 2.12 -16.40 -11.48
CA PRO A 36 2.75 -17.21 -12.51
C PRO A 36 1.78 -18.20 -13.17
N ILE A 37 0.84 -18.75 -12.41
CA ILE A 37 -0.12 -19.76 -12.88
C ILE A 37 -1.09 -19.14 -13.89
N VAL A 38 -1.69 -18.00 -13.53
CA VAL A 38 -2.63 -17.32 -14.43
C VAL A 38 -1.91 -16.72 -15.64
N ALA A 39 -0.70 -16.17 -15.45
CA ALA A 39 0.11 -15.65 -16.54
C ALA A 39 0.48 -16.73 -17.57
N ALA A 40 0.80 -17.94 -17.11
CA ALA A 40 1.08 -19.07 -17.99
C ALA A 40 -0.13 -19.41 -18.88
N LYS A 41 -1.35 -19.47 -18.30
CA LYS A 41 -2.58 -19.74 -19.06
C LYS A 41 -2.84 -18.71 -20.17
N TYR A 42 -2.69 -17.41 -19.87
CA TYR A 42 -2.87 -16.36 -20.86
C TYR A 42 -1.79 -16.40 -21.94
N ARG A 43 -0.54 -16.63 -21.56
CA ARG A 43 0.57 -16.77 -22.53
C ARG A 43 0.38 -17.95 -23.46
N GLU A 44 -0.03 -19.13 -22.97
CA GLU A 44 -0.32 -20.32 -23.78
C GLU A 44 -1.47 -20.07 -24.77
N ALA A 45 -2.44 -19.25 -24.37
CA ALA A 45 -3.54 -18.82 -25.23
C ALA A 45 -3.21 -17.61 -26.13
N ASN A 46 -1.97 -17.08 -26.09
CA ASN A 46 -1.55 -15.85 -26.77
C ASN A 46 -2.41 -14.61 -26.42
N ILE A 47 -2.89 -14.53 -25.20
CA ILE A 47 -3.65 -13.39 -24.69
C ILE A 47 -2.70 -12.47 -23.93
N PRO A 48 -2.50 -11.21 -24.37
CA PRO A 48 -1.69 -10.23 -23.65
C PRO A 48 -2.27 -9.92 -22.25
N LEU A 49 -1.36 -9.61 -21.31
CA LEU A 49 -1.72 -9.35 -19.90
C LEU A 49 -1.11 -8.04 -19.43
N ILE A 50 -1.94 -7.20 -18.83
CA ILE A 50 -1.51 -6.06 -18.00
C ILE A 50 -1.73 -6.45 -16.54
N ALA A 51 -0.64 -6.48 -15.76
CA ALA A 51 -0.66 -6.84 -14.34
C ALA A 51 -0.68 -5.58 -13.47
N ILE A 52 -1.72 -5.41 -12.67
CA ILE A 52 -1.90 -4.26 -11.80
C ILE A 52 -1.31 -4.53 -10.42
N GLU A 53 -0.40 -3.64 -9.96
CA GLU A 53 0.20 -3.61 -8.61
C GLU A 53 1.04 -4.84 -8.20
N VAL A 54 0.72 -6.03 -8.64
CA VAL A 54 1.50 -7.26 -8.39
C VAL A 54 1.99 -7.81 -9.73
N PRO A 55 3.31 -8.00 -9.92
CA PRO A 55 3.85 -8.40 -11.21
C PRO A 55 3.46 -9.83 -11.56
N HIS A 56 3.20 -10.05 -12.85
CA HIS A 56 2.97 -11.37 -13.43
C HIS A 56 4.05 -11.64 -14.47
N PRO A 57 4.64 -12.84 -14.51
CA PRO A 57 5.69 -13.17 -15.50
C PRO A 57 5.23 -12.96 -16.94
N GLY A 58 5.96 -12.10 -17.67
CA GLY A 58 5.67 -11.81 -19.08
C GLY A 58 4.55 -10.80 -19.34
N ALA A 59 3.92 -10.26 -18.29
CA ALA A 59 2.94 -9.18 -18.40
C ALA A 59 3.59 -7.80 -18.43
N THR A 60 2.88 -6.82 -18.99
CA THR A 60 3.19 -5.41 -18.75
C THR A 60 2.74 -5.05 -17.34
N TYR A 61 3.67 -4.62 -16.48
CA TYR A 61 3.35 -4.14 -15.14
C TYR A 61 2.77 -2.72 -15.21
N PHE A 62 1.70 -2.48 -14.47
CA PHE A 62 1.14 -1.14 -14.26
C PHE A 62 0.88 -0.92 -12.77
N GLY A 63 1.50 0.08 -12.17
CA GLY A 63 1.29 0.33 -10.74
C GLY A 63 2.38 1.14 -10.08
N ALA A 64 2.51 0.99 -8.77
CA ALA A 64 3.42 1.77 -7.96
C ALA A 64 4.90 1.45 -8.21
N ASN A 65 5.75 2.48 -8.22
CA ASN A 65 7.15 2.32 -7.86
C ASN A 65 7.23 2.18 -6.33
N ASN A 66 7.13 0.94 -5.89
CA ASN A 66 6.98 0.63 -4.47
C ASN A 66 8.13 1.13 -3.60
N TYR A 67 9.36 1.06 -4.11
CA TYR A 67 10.52 1.55 -3.37
C TYR A 67 10.50 3.08 -3.21
N GLU A 68 10.19 3.80 -4.27
CA GLU A 68 10.08 5.26 -4.26
C GLU A 68 8.94 5.73 -3.36
N ALA A 69 7.77 5.10 -3.46
CA ALA A 69 6.65 5.37 -2.56
C ALA A 69 7.04 5.17 -1.08
N GLY A 70 7.79 4.10 -0.81
CA GLY A 70 8.37 3.85 0.50
C GLY A 70 9.32 4.95 0.95
N LEU A 71 10.26 5.38 0.09
CA LEU A 71 11.20 6.46 0.40
C LEU A 71 10.48 7.76 0.76
N ILE A 72 9.45 8.15 0.00
CA ILE A 72 8.65 9.35 0.27
C ILE A 72 8.06 9.29 1.70
N GLY A 73 7.38 8.21 2.03
CA GLY A 73 6.79 8.01 3.37
C GLY A 73 7.83 7.93 4.47
N GLY A 74 8.91 7.19 4.22
CA GLY A 74 10.01 7.02 5.17
C GLY A 74 10.73 8.31 5.51
N ARG A 75 11.00 9.15 4.51
CA ARG A 75 11.58 10.49 4.74
C ARG A 75 10.68 11.37 5.58
N HIS A 76 9.36 11.27 5.43
CA HIS A 76 8.41 12.01 6.26
C HIS A 76 8.43 11.50 7.71
N LEU A 77 8.38 10.19 7.94
CA LEU A 77 8.55 9.57 9.26
C LEU A 77 9.89 9.95 9.91
N GLY A 78 10.97 9.93 9.15
CA GLY A 78 12.30 10.33 9.63
C GLY A 78 12.37 11.79 10.08
N ARG A 79 11.71 12.72 9.34
CA ARG A 79 11.59 14.14 9.75
C ARG A 79 10.82 14.27 11.06
N TRP A 80 9.68 13.57 11.16
CA TRP A 80 8.90 13.55 12.40
C TRP A 80 9.73 13.02 13.56
N ALA A 81 10.39 11.89 13.38
CA ALA A 81 11.25 11.31 14.41
C ALA A 81 12.37 12.26 14.85
N LYS A 82 13.02 12.92 13.90
CA LYS A 82 14.08 13.91 14.19
C LYS A 82 13.56 15.10 15.00
N LEU A 83 12.36 15.61 14.69
CA LEU A 83 11.76 16.74 15.41
C LEU A 83 11.33 16.39 16.84
N HIS A 84 10.86 15.16 17.06
CA HIS A 84 10.39 14.70 18.36
C HIS A 84 11.48 14.00 19.19
N ASN A 85 12.70 13.93 18.66
CA ASN A 85 13.91 13.38 19.26
C ASN A 85 13.69 12.08 20.07
N PRO A 86 13.16 11.03 19.45
CA PRO A 86 12.98 9.75 20.11
C PRO A 86 14.32 8.99 20.11
N THR A 87 15.24 9.30 21.01
CA THR A 87 16.55 8.63 21.04
C THR A 87 16.54 7.34 21.82
N ASP A 88 15.84 7.29 22.96
CA ASP A 88 15.84 6.12 23.82
C ASP A 88 14.51 5.35 23.72
N ALA A 89 14.64 4.02 23.61
CA ALA A 89 13.51 3.10 23.59
C ALA A 89 12.49 3.36 22.47
N THR A 90 12.97 3.79 21.28
CA THR A 90 12.16 3.86 20.06
C THR A 90 12.25 2.53 19.32
N GLU A 91 11.11 2.05 18.86
CA GLU A 91 11.00 0.88 18.00
C GLU A 91 10.39 1.29 16.65
N ILE A 92 10.99 0.84 15.57
CA ILE A 92 10.43 0.93 14.22
C ILE A 92 9.59 -0.31 13.99
N ILE A 93 8.32 -0.12 13.66
CA ILE A 93 7.41 -1.21 13.32
C ILE A 93 7.04 -1.09 11.86
N LEU A 94 7.14 -2.19 11.12
CA LEU A 94 6.76 -2.29 9.72
C LEU A 94 5.64 -3.33 9.56
N LEU A 95 4.44 -2.87 9.21
CA LEU A 95 3.28 -3.71 8.97
C LEU A 95 3.28 -4.24 7.56
N ALA A 96 3.38 -5.54 7.41
CA ALA A 96 3.62 -6.25 6.17
C ALA A 96 2.37 -6.89 5.55
N LEU A 97 2.51 -7.30 4.29
CA LEU A 97 1.60 -8.13 3.51
C LEU A 97 2.47 -9.12 2.71
N GLU A 98 2.89 -10.20 3.38
CA GLU A 98 3.88 -11.14 2.84
C GLU A 98 3.41 -11.83 1.55
N ARG A 99 2.14 -12.20 1.48
CA ARG A 99 1.56 -12.88 0.31
C ARG A 99 1.56 -12.06 -0.98
N ALA A 100 1.67 -10.71 -0.90
CA ALA A 100 1.77 -9.85 -2.07
C ALA A 100 3.17 -9.86 -2.70
N GLY A 101 4.14 -10.46 -2.01
CA GLY A 101 5.45 -10.75 -2.54
C GLY A 101 6.48 -9.66 -2.42
N SER A 102 7.56 -9.85 -3.15
CA SER A 102 8.78 -9.03 -3.03
C SER A 102 8.58 -7.59 -3.49
N LEU A 103 7.83 -7.36 -4.58
CA LEU A 103 7.70 -6.01 -5.13
C LEU A 103 6.90 -5.06 -4.21
N PRO A 104 5.69 -5.40 -3.71
CA PRO A 104 5.01 -4.58 -2.72
C PRO A 104 5.80 -4.42 -1.41
N ARG A 105 6.58 -5.43 -0.99
CA ARG A 105 7.45 -5.36 0.17
C ARG A 105 8.49 -4.23 0.07
N MET A 106 8.90 -3.85 -1.16
CA MET A 106 9.82 -2.74 -1.38
C MET A 106 9.31 -1.41 -0.81
N ARG A 107 7.99 -1.24 -0.55
CA ARG A 107 7.44 -0.09 0.18
C ARG A 107 8.05 0.02 1.57
N LEU A 108 8.09 -1.10 2.30
CA LEU A 108 8.64 -1.14 3.66
C LEU A 108 10.16 -0.95 3.66
N THR A 109 10.85 -1.55 2.69
CA THR A 109 12.29 -1.34 2.51
C THR A 109 12.60 0.13 2.24
N GLY A 110 11.89 0.76 1.30
CA GLY A 110 12.03 2.19 1.01
C GLY A 110 11.71 3.07 2.22
N MET A 111 10.66 2.71 3.00
CA MET A 111 10.32 3.43 4.23
C MET A 111 11.45 3.38 5.25
N LEU A 112 12.01 2.20 5.50
CA LEU A 112 13.11 2.04 6.46
C LEU A 112 14.35 2.83 6.01
N VAL A 113 14.70 2.74 4.72
CA VAL A 113 15.83 3.50 4.16
C VAL A 113 15.58 5.01 4.26
N GLY A 114 14.39 5.49 3.86
CA GLY A 114 14.04 6.91 3.92
C GLY A 114 14.03 7.48 5.34
N MET A 115 13.58 6.71 6.34
CA MET A 115 13.65 7.10 7.74
C MET A 115 15.11 7.31 8.19
N LYS A 116 15.97 6.33 7.91
CA LYS A 116 17.38 6.34 8.32
C LYS A 116 18.20 7.39 7.58
N GLU A 117 17.89 7.63 6.30
CA GLU A 117 18.51 8.69 5.49
C GLU A 117 18.31 10.08 6.14
N VAL A 118 17.10 10.36 6.63
CA VAL A 118 16.76 11.66 7.24
C VAL A 118 17.19 11.74 8.70
N TYR A 119 17.10 10.64 9.43
CA TYR A 119 17.47 10.58 10.84
C TYR A 119 18.35 9.34 11.13
N PRO A 120 19.67 9.45 10.92
CA PRO A 120 20.62 8.35 11.11
C PRO A 120 20.62 7.75 12.51
N ALA A 121 20.18 8.48 13.54
CA ALA A 121 20.05 7.94 14.90
C ALA A 121 19.11 6.72 14.99
N LEU A 122 18.21 6.54 14.00
CA LEU A 122 17.36 5.37 13.89
C LEU A 122 18.09 4.10 13.39
N GLU A 123 19.38 4.17 13.01
CA GLU A 123 20.16 2.99 12.63
C GLU A 123 20.22 1.94 13.74
N ASN A 124 20.27 2.37 14.99
CA ASN A 124 20.34 1.51 16.16
C ASN A 124 18.97 1.17 16.75
N ALA A 125 17.88 1.68 16.18
CA ALA A 125 16.53 1.37 16.65
C ALA A 125 16.19 -0.10 16.34
N GLN A 126 15.49 -0.75 17.27
CA GLN A 126 14.92 -2.06 17.02
C GLN A 126 13.92 -1.97 15.87
N VAL A 127 13.98 -2.88 14.91
CA VAL A 127 13.04 -3.00 13.79
C VAL A 127 12.25 -4.28 13.95
N SER A 128 10.92 -4.16 13.99
CA SER A 128 10.00 -5.28 14.06
C SER A 128 9.08 -5.31 12.85
N TYR A 129 8.97 -6.48 12.21
CA TYR A 129 8.03 -6.72 11.13
C TYR A 129 6.81 -7.46 11.69
N LEU A 130 5.62 -6.93 11.45
CA LEU A 130 4.37 -7.54 11.86
C LEU A 130 3.52 -7.87 10.63
N GLU A 131 3.07 -9.10 10.52
CA GLU A 131 2.16 -9.50 9.45
C GLU A 131 0.72 -9.10 9.80
N GLY A 132 0.10 -8.30 8.93
CA GLY A 132 -1.26 -7.81 9.09
C GLY A 132 -2.18 -8.14 7.91
N ASP A 133 -1.71 -8.95 6.96
CA ASP A 133 -2.42 -9.36 5.74
C ASP A 133 -2.99 -8.16 4.93
N GLY A 134 -2.41 -6.98 5.14
CA GLY A 134 -2.88 -5.73 4.53
C GLY A 134 -4.28 -5.29 4.96
N LYS A 135 -4.82 -5.86 6.04
CA LYS A 135 -6.16 -5.63 6.54
C LYS A 135 -6.15 -4.93 7.90
N LEU A 136 -7.22 -4.17 8.17
CA LEU A 136 -7.35 -3.43 9.42
C LEU A 136 -7.41 -4.35 10.64
N GLY A 137 -8.25 -5.38 10.60
CA GLY A 137 -8.48 -6.28 11.75
C GLY A 137 -7.24 -7.08 12.12
N GLU A 138 -6.58 -7.68 11.14
CA GLU A 138 -5.37 -8.48 11.33
C GLU A 138 -4.20 -7.60 11.79
N SER A 139 -4.06 -6.41 11.24
CA SER A 139 -3.04 -5.44 11.67
C SER A 139 -3.29 -4.92 13.08
N PHE A 140 -4.55 -4.70 13.45
CA PHE A 140 -4.96 -4.38 14.82
C PHE A 140 -4.54 -5.48 15.80
N GLU A 141 -4.88 -6.74 15.52
CA GLU A 141 -4.53 -7.87 16.40
C GLU A 141 -3.02 -8.08 16.49
N ALA A 142 -2.30 -7.99 15.37
CA ALA A 142 -0.85 -8.10 15.34
C ALA A 142 -0.20 -7.01 16.21
N MET A 143 -0.63 -5.76 16.06
CA MET A 143 -0.12 -4.63 16.82
C MET A 143 -0.51 -4.73 18.30
N ARG A 144 -1.76 -5.10 18.62
CA ARG A 144 -2.24 -5.30 20.00
C ARG A 144 -1.41 -6.35 20.74
N LYS A 145 -1.11 -7.47 20.08
CA LYS A 145 -0.23 -8.51 20.63
C LYS A 145 1.18 -7.98 20.85
N HIS A 146 1.73 -7.24 19.90
CA HIS A 146 3.07 -6.70 19.96
C HIS A 146 3.24 -5.69 21.11
N ILE A 147 2.31 -4.77 21.27
CA ILE A 147 2.33 -3.74 22.33
C ILE A 147 2.44 -4.35 23.75
N ARG A 148 1.81 -5.51 23.98
CA ARG A 148 1.82 -6.18 25.28
C ARG A 148 3.22 -6.68 25.71
N THR A 149 4.08 -6.95 24.74
CA THR A 149 5.43 -7.51 24.98
C THR A 149 6.55 -6.50 24.73
N SER A 150 6.29 -5.47 23.93
CA SER A 150 7.28 -4.44 23.63
C SER A 150 7.57 -3.55 24.83
N ARG A 151 8.88 -3.36 25.09
CA ARG A 151 9.39 -2.41 26.11
C ARG A 151 9.65 -1.03 25.55
N ALA A 152 9.45 -0.81 24.25
CA ALA A 152 9.63 0.48 23.63
C ALA A 152 8.69 1.50 24.24
N ARG A 153 9.17 2.72 24.40
CA ARG A 153 8.35 3.84 24.88
C ARG A 153 7.69 4.60 23.75
N ARG A 154 8.25 4.51 22.55
CA ARG A 154 7.80 5.22 21.36
C ARG A 154 7.81 4.30 20.16
N PHE A 155 6.90 4.55 19.21
CA PHE A 155 6.81 3.78 17.97
C PHE A 155 6.85 4.70 16.75
N VAL A 156 7.67 4.32 15.79
CA VAL A 156 7.67 4.88 14.42
C VAL A 156 7.20 3.78 13.50
N ILE A 157 6.02 3.95 12.91
CA ILE A 157 5.29 2.86 12.27
C ILE A 157 5.12 3.13 10.78
N GLY A 158 5.65 2.23 9.95
CA GLY A 158 5.40 2.21 8.53
C GLY A 158 4.44 1.07 8.16
N ALA A 159 3.38 1.37 7.46
CA ALA A 159 2.42 0.36 7.03
C ALA A 159 2.44 0.17 5.51
N ILE A 160 2.21 -1.08 5.08
CA ILE A 160 2.14 -1.45 3.66
C ILE A 160 0.99 -0.74 2.93
N ASN A 161 -0.08 -0.41 3.66
CA ASN A 161 -1.26 0.31 3.18
C ASN A 161 -1.99 1.01 4.34
N ASP A 162 -3.00 1.82 4.02
CA ASP A 162 -3.78 2.56 5.03
C ASP A 162 -4.62 1.66 5.95
N PRO A 163 -5.28 0.58 5.49
CA PRO A 163 -5.97 -0.32 6.41
C PRO A 163 -5.06 -0.88 7.51
N SER A 164 -3.82 -1.22 7.19
CA SER A 164 -2.83 -1.66 8.19
C SER A 164 -2.43 -0.52 9.13
N ALA A 165 -2.24 0.70 8.60
CA ALA A 165 -1.94 1.89 9.42
C ALA A 165 -3.06 2.19 10.41
N LEU A 166 -4.32 2.14 9.96
CA LEU A 166 -5.50 2.35 10.80
C LEU A 166 -5.67 1.26 11.86
N GLY A 167 -5.35 0.01 11.52
CA GLY A 167 -5.34 -1.09 12.47
C GLY A 167 -4.33 -0.85 13.61
N ALA A 168 -3.11 -0.44 13.27
CA ALA A 168 -2.09 -0.09 14.26
C ALA A 168 -2.50 1.10 15.12
N LEU A 169 -3.08 2.14 14.52
CA LEU A 169 -3.55 3.33 15.23
C LEU A 169 -4.60 2.95 16.29
N ARG A 170 -5.61 2.16 15.90
CA ARG A 170 -6.66 1.69 16.82
C ARG A 170 -6.09 0.86 17.99
N ALA A 171 -5.12 -0.02 17.71
CA ALA A 171 -4.48 -0.81 18.76
C ALA A 171 -3.72 0.06 19.77
N LEU A 172 -3.06 1.12 19.30
CA LEU A 172 -2.35 2.07 20.15
C LEU A 172 -3.31 2.95 20.95
N GLN A 173 -4.43 3.36 20.37
CA GLN A 173 -5.50 4.10 21.05
C GLN A 173 -6.12 3.25 22.18
N GLU A 174 -6.47 1.98 21.90
CA GLU A 174 -6.98 1.05 22.91
C GLU A 174 -6.00 0.85 24.08
N ALA A 175 -4.71 0.80 23.77
CA ALA A 175 -3.65 0.64 24.77
C ALA A 175 -3.28 1.96 25.51
N GLY A 176 -3.88 3.10 25.16
CA GLY A 176 -3.52 4.42 25.72
C GLY A 176 -2.09 4.87 25.35
N ARG A 177 -1.55 4.41 24.21
CA ARG A 177 -0.16 4.66 23.78
C ARG A 177 -0.05 5.44 22.47
N SER A 178 -1.13 6.01 21.97
CA SER A 178 -1.15 6.75 20.71
C SER A 178 -0.30 8.02 20.75
N GLU A 179 -0.22 8.71 21.90
CA GLU A 179 0.56 9.95 22.04
C GLU A 179 2.06 9.79 21.75
N SER A 180 2.56 8.58 21.86
CA SER A 180 3.99 8.26 21.71
C SER A 180 4.33 7.64 20.35
N CYS A 181 3.50 7.86 19.33
CA CYS A 181 3.73 7.24 18.03
C CYS A 181 3.53 8.21 16.85
N ALA A 182 4.10 7.82 15.70
CA ALA A 182 3.78 8.35 14.39
C ALA A 182 3.58 7.18 13.43
N ILE A 183 2.56 7.29 12.60
CA ILE A 183 2.17 6.24 11.67
C ILE A 183 2.14 6.80 10.25
N MET A 184 2.69 6.04 9.32
CA MET A 184 2.68 6.34 7.89
C MET A 184 1.96 5.25 7.12
N GLY A 185 0.93 5.64 6.37
CA GLY A 185 0.18 4.78 5.48
C GLY A 185 0.68 4.81 4.05
N GLN A 186 0.00 4.08 3.20
CA GLN A 186 0.19 4.02 1.75
C GLN A 186 -1.17 3.88 1.07
N ASN A 187 -1.30 4.42 -0.13
CA ASN A 187 -2.46 4.46 -1.02
C ASN A 187 -3.34 5.72 -0.89
N ALA A 188 -3.33 6.44 0.20
CA ALA A 188 -4.27 7.52 0.52
C ALA A 188 -5.73 7.08 0.26
N SER A 189 -6.12 5.95 0.88
CA SER A 189 -7.48 5.41 0.78
C SER A 189 -8.51 6.41 1.34
N PRO A 190 -9.81 6.28 0.98
CA PRO A 190 -10.85 7.14 1.56
C PRO A 190 -10.82 7.18 3.09
N GLU A 191 -10.65 6.01 3.74
CA GLU A 191 -10.57 5.88 5.19
C GLU A 191 -9.30 6.51 5.76
N GLY A 192 -8.16 6.32 5.07
CA GLY A 192 -6.89 6.96 5.44
C GLY A 192 -6.98 8.49 5.34
N ARG A 193 -7.61 9.01 4.28
CA ARG A 193 -7.83 10.45 4.12
C ARG A 193 -8.82 11.01 5.15
N ALA A 194 -9.83 10.24 5.53
CA ALA A 194 -10.74 10.63 6.61
C ALA A 194 -9.98 10.75 7.93
N GLU A 195 -9.15 9.77 8.26
CA GLU A 195 -8.32 9.79 9.47
C GLU A 195 -7.30 10.95 9.47
N LEU A 196 -6.69 11.27 8.30
CA LEU A 196 -5.77 12.41 8.19
C LEU A 196 -6.44 13.75 8.52
N ARG A 197 -7.77 13.85 8.44
CA ARG A 197 -8.55 15.05 8.81
C ARG A 197 -8.90 15.12 10.29
N GLU A 198 -8.71 14.02 11.03
CA GLU A 198 -9.03 13.99 12.46
C GLU A 198 -8.02 14.82 13.25
N PRO A 199 -8.49 15.77 14.08
CA PRO A 199 -7.58 16.59 14.91
C PRO A 199 -6.74 15.71 15.85
N GLY A 200 -5.44 15.93 15.83
CA GLY A 200 -4.51 15.20 16.71
C GLY A 200 -4.26 13.76 16.33
N THR A 201 -4.67 13.32 15.14
CA THR A 201 -4.36 11.97 14.64
C THR A 201 -2.86 11.68 14.69
N ARG A 202 -2.52 10.42 14.86
CA ARG A 202 -1.13 9.92 14.79
C ARG A 202 -0.81 9.27 13.44
N LEU A 203 -1.77 9.24 12.52
CA LEU A 203 -1.52 9.01 11.11
C LEU A 203 -0.97 10.32 10.53
N ILE A 204 0.35 10.45 10.43
CA ILE A 204 1.00 11.69 10.00
C ILE A 204 1.06 11.86 8.50
N GLY A 205 0.71 10.83 7.74
CA GLY A 205 0.63 10.89 6.28
C GLY A 205 0.30 9.54 5.65
N SER A 206 -0.01 9.60 4.37
CA SER A 206 -0.13 8.46 3.46
C SER A 206 0.41 8.84 2.09
N VAL A 207 1.06 7.92 1.39
CA VAL A 207 1.54 8.18 0.02
C VAL A 207 0.46 7.79 -0.97
N ALA A 208 -0.06 8.75 -1.72
CA ALA A 208 -1.09 8.55 -2.73
C ALA A 208 -0.53 7.92 -4.00
N TYR A 209 -1.34 7.10 -4.65
CA TYR A 209 -1.08 6.46 -5.95
C TYR A 209 -2.10 6.88 -7.00
N PHE A 210 -3.18 7.53 -6.62
CA PHE A 210 -4.25 8.03 -7.49
C PHE A 210 -4.92 6.95 -8.36
N PRO A 211 -5.43 5.84 -7.77
CA PRO A 211 -6.05 4.77 -8.55
C PRO A 211 -7.25 5.23 -9.37
N GLU A 212 -7.88 6.33 -9.00
CA GLU A 212 -8.94 6.99 -9.75
C GLU A 212 -8.51 7.50 -11.13
N LYS A 213 -7.20 7.64 -11.36
CA LYS A 213 -6.61 8.07 -12.65
C LYS A 213 -6.12 6.90 -13.50
N TYR A 214 -6.03 5.69 -12.94
CA TYR A 214 -5.49 4.51 -13.62
C TYR A 214 -6.24 4.17 -14.91
N GLY A 215 -7.57 4.32 -14.91
CA GLY A 215 -8.41 3.86 -16.02
C GLY A 215 -7.97 4.38 -17.39
N ALA A 216 -7.74 5.67 -17.51
CA ALA A 216 -7.32 6.28 -18.78
C ALA A 216 -5.93 5.79 -19.23
N GLU A 217 -4.97 5.69 -18.30
CA GLU A 217 -3.61 5.26 -18.60
C GLU A 217 -3.57 3.76 -18.96
N ILE A 218 -4.30 2.92 -18.23
CA ILE A 218 -4.41 1.48 -18.52
C ILE A 218 -5.03 1.23 -19.89
N VAL A 219 -6.10 1.96 -20.23
CA VAL A 219 -6.75 1.84 -21.56
C VAL A 219 -5.79 2.26 -22.67
N ALA A 220 -5.01 3.31 -22.48
CA ALA A 220 -4.01 3.72 -23.47
C ALA A 220 -2.97 2.61 -23.70
N VAL A 221 -2.41 2.04 -22.61
CA VAL A 221 -1.46 0.91 -22.69
C VAL A 221 -2.10 -0.31 -23.35
N ALA A 222 -3.35 -0.63 -23.01
CA ALA A 222 -4.08 -1.76 -23.59
C ALA A 222 -4.27 -1.59 -25.12
N LEU A 223 -4.66 -0.39 -25.56
CA LEU A 223 -4.80 -0.10 -26.98
C LEU A 223 -3.46 -0.17 -27.74
N ASP A 224 -2.37 0.29 -27.12
CA ASP A 224 -1.04 0.17 -27.72
C ASP A 224 -0.65 -1.31 -27.90
N ILE A 225 -0.88 -2.15 -26.89
CA ILE A 225 -0.64 -3.60 -26.97
C ILE A 225 -1.48 -4.23 -28.10
N LEU A 226 -2.79 -3.95 -28.15
CA LEU A 226 -3.69 -4.49 -29.15
C LEU A 226 -3.33 -4.05 -30.58
N HIS A 227 -2.84 -2.82 -30.73
CA HIS A 227 -2.32 -2.31 -32.01
C HIS A 227 -0.87 -2.73 -32.31
N ARG A 228 -0.27 -3.59 -31.47
CA ARG A 228 1.12 -4.07 -31.59
C ARG A 228 2.15 -2.92 -31.58
N ARG A 229 1.86 -1.84 -30.88
CA ARG A 229 2.82 -0.77 -30.63
C ARG A 229 3.77 -1.15 -29.48
N PRO A 230 5.01 -0.65 -29.48
CA PRO A 230 5.92 -0.87 -28.37
C PRO A 230 5.37 -0.29 -27.08
N VAL A 231 5.34 -1.09 -26.01
CA VAL A 231 5.02 -0.65 -24.64
C VAL A 231 6.18 -0.98 -23.71
N PRO A 232 6.46 -0.15 -22.71
CA PRO A 232 7.49 -0.48 -21.73
C PRO A 232 7.05 -1.70 -20.89
N PRO A 233 8.00 -2.49 -20.36
CA PRO A 233 7.68 -3.63 -19.51
C PRO A 233 7.01 -3.24 -18.20
N ALA A 234 7.17 -1.97 -17.76
CA ALA A 234 6.54 -1.41 -16.58
C ALA A 234 6.14 0.05 -16.80
N VAL A 235 4.93 0.37 -16.38
CA VAL A 235 4.38 1.74 -16.33
C VAL A 235 4.16 2.09 -14.87
N PHE A 236 4.94 3.04 -14.35
CA PHE A 236 4.85 3.46 -12.96
C PHE A 236 3.96 4.70 -12.81
N VAL A 237 3.05 4.62 -11.85
CA VAL A 237 2.17 5.74 -11.50
C VAL A 237 2.93 6.78 -10.66
N LYS A 238 2.39 8.01 -10.63
CA LYS A 238 2.95 9.08 -9.79
C LYS A 238 2.60 8.87 -8.33
N HIS A 239 3.53 9.26 -7.46
CA HIS A 239 3.36 9.22 -6.02
C HIS A 239 3.37 10.62 -5.43
N GLN A 240 2.55 10.84 -4.40
CA GLN A 240 2.51 12.11 -3.69
C GLN A 240 2.23 11.87 -2.20
N LEU A 241 3.00 12.55 -1.35
CA LEU A 241 2.75 12.55 0.08
C LEU A 241 1.46 13.34 0.38
N VAL A 242 0.54 12.70 1.08
CA VAL A 242 -0.68 13.30 1.64
C VAL A 242 -0.53 13.37 3.14
N THR A 243 -0.75 14.55 3.71
CA THR A 243 -0.62 14.83 5.15
C THR A 243 -1.88 15.57 5.64
N PRO A 244 -2.08 15.73 6.96
CA PRO A 244 -3.18 16.52 7.50
C PRO A 244 -3.26 17.95 6.90
N GLU A 245 -2.11 18.55 6.58
CA GLU A 245 -2.04 19.93 6.08
C GLU A 245 -2.45 20.07 4.60
N ASN A 246 -2.33 18.99 3.80
CA ASN A 246 -2.55 19.09 2.36
C ASN A 246 -3.66 18.18 1.81
N VAL A 247 -4.26 17.33 2.65
CA VAL A 247 -5.27 16.36 2.21
C VAL A 247 -6.46 17.01 1.51
N ASP A 248 -6.93 18.15 2.00
CA ASP A 248 -8.05 18.89 1.41
C ASP A 248 -7.68 19.57 0.08
N HIS A 249 -6.42 19.91 -0.10
CA HIS A 249 -5.93 20.47 -1.36
C HIS A 249 -5.81 19.38 -2.44
N ILE A 250 -5.31 18.18 -2.06
CA ILE A 250 -5.10 17.07 -2.99
C ILE A 250 -6.42 16.37 -3.32
N TYR A 251 -7.32 16.23 -2.33
CA TYR A 251 -8.61 15.56 -2.44
C TYR A 251 -9.78 16.48 -2.02
N PRO A 252 -10.02 17.58 -2.75
CA PRO A 252 -11.05 18.57 -2.37
C PRO A 252 -12.48 18.02 -2.43
N ASN A 253 -12.71 17.00 -3.29
CA ASN A 253 -14.05 16.46 -3.53
C ASN A 253 -14.52 15.46 -2.45
N ASP A 254 -13.64 14.99 -1.57
CA ASP A 254 -14.03 14.07 -0.50
C ASP A 254 -15.11 14.66 0.42
N ARG A 255 -15.07 15.98 0.63
CA ARG A 255 -16.08 16.68 1.45
C ARG A 255 -17.47 16.72 0.80
N LEU A 256 -17.54 16.66 -0.52
CA LEU A 256 -18.80 16.63 -1.26
C LEU A 256 -19.51 15.26 -1.09
N THR A 257 -18.75 14.19 -1.10
CA THR A 257 -19.27 12.83 -0.89
C THR A 257 -19.72 12.59 0.55
N LEU A 258 -19.07 13.18 1.54
CA LEU A 258 -19.47 13.10 2.95
C LEU A 258 -20.78 13.88 3.23
N ALA A 259 -21.01 14.99 2.51
CA ALA A 259 -22.24 15.79 2.65
C ALA A 259 -23.48 15.12 2.03
N THR A 260 -23.31 14.11 1.16
CA THR A 260 -24.38 13.42 0.46
C THR A 260 -24.69 12.03 1.04
N ALA A 261 -23.91 11.55 2.02
CA ALA A 261 -24.19 10.29 2.71
C ALA A 261 -25.39 10.46 3.63
N PRO A 262 -26.48 9.65 3.49
CA PRO A 262 -27.58 9.72 4.43
C PRO A 262 -27.09 9.35 5.83
N THR A 263 -27.41 10.20 6.80
CA THR A 263 -27.21 9.89 8.23
C THR A 263 -28.07 8.67 8.55
N ILE A 264 -27.43 7.52 8.80
CA ILE A 264 -28.08 6.29 9.28
C ILE A 264 -28.23 6.36 10.78
#